data_f136ee633fe266454d152f609a488494
#
_entry.id   f136ee633fe266454d152f609a488494
#
_cell.length_a   1.000
_cell.length_b   1.000
_cell.length_c   1.000
_cell.angle_alpha   90.00
_cell.angle_beta   90.00
_cell.angle_gamma   90.00
#
_symmetry.space_group_name_H-M   'P 1'
#
loop_
_entity.id
_entity.type
_entity.pdbx_description
1 polymer ?
#
loop_
_entity_poly.entity_id
_entity_poly.type
_entity_poly.pdbx_seq_one_letter_code
_entity_poly.pdbx_strand_id
1 'polypeptide(L)'
;MKRTGWLLAGAGVVVFGTGGLAGAAWWTGSRAEEGFRARAEALSADPAMSVTMTVVSYDRGLRSSTAVSRVSPRGMPEMFLELEHQIAHGPHPDYGWGRIETRLRGPDQVKAALDELFGGQAAITIASIMPFEGGSVTEIVSPPFERTTNGVRSAWGGLTATLKLSGAQVATFTLESPGLTVQRLGSLLTVGAISGNGEWNLSGPNSLHWTGRSVVRMETAEASGAFGRYSVRGLGIEGWQKDEGATLGSGFKMALASVTKAGAAASEPLLNDMVVEVDAERLDRAALSEFMHASEALQPSGPATEEESQRVLGTLTKLADDLAARSPRLSLRQLALRSPRGALRAQGHMELKPAASAAGKAPDEAAALGSLGERLSGGAVVEISPELLRFVLEKRAAAPAWTTQSQTGQPMDEAAAAQLAARMAEARLRELVEAGLLRAAGEWLRVEAVLEGGELRLNGLTAAEFMAVVASPGAQPASSQ
;
A
#
# COMPACT_ATOMS: atom_id res chain seq x y z
N MET A 1 -21.29 -9.20 1.22
CA MET A 1 -20.03 -9.39 0.49
C MET A 1 -18.89 -8.43 0.89
N LYS A 2 -19.13 -7.30 1.60
CA LYS A 2 -18.07 -6.36 2.02
C LYS A 2 -17.25 -6.82 3.26
N ARG A 3 -17.70 -7.81 4.03
CA ARG A 3 -17.08 -8.23 5.31
C ARG A 3 -16.00 -9.30 5.19
N THR A 4 -16.02 -10.13 4.15
CA THR A 4 -15.10 -11.28 4.03
C THR A 4 -13.73 -10.92 3.45
N GLY A 5 -13.63 -9.88 2.61
CA GLY A 5 -12.35 -9.42 2.05
C GLY A 5 -11.41 -8.78 3.08
N TRP A 6 -11.96 -8.18 4.14
CA TRP A 6 -11.20 -7.57 5.22
C TRP A 6 -10.60 -8.59 6.20
N LEU A 7 -11.25 -9.77 6.35
CA LEU A 7 -10.74 -10.84 7.20
C LEU A 7 -9.44 -11.45 6.64
N LEU A 8 -9.28 -11.52 5.32
CA LEU A 8 -8.05 -12.03 4.69
C LEU A 8 -6.92 -11.00 4.70
N ALA A 9 -7.22 -9.72 4.53
CA ALA A 9 -6.23 -8.64 4.64
C ALA A 9 -5.79 -8.44 6.11
N GLY A 10 -6.72 -8.53 7.08
CA GLY A 10 -6.44 -8.47 8.51
C GLY A 10 -5.58 -9.65 8.99
N ALA A 11 -5.79 -10.85 8.45
CA ALA A 11 -5.00 -12.03 8.80
C ALA A 11 -3.51 -11.85 8.45
N GLY A 12 -3.19 -11.23 7.32
CA GLY A 12 -1.80 -10.96 6.92
C GLY A 12 -1.06 -10.05 7.91
N VAL A 13 -1.71 -9.00 8.40
CA VAL A 13 -1.11 -8.03 9.35
C VAL A 13 -0.99 -8.64 10.75
N VAL A 14 -1.97 -9.43 11.19
CA VAL A 14 -1.93 -10.16 12.47
C VAL A 14 -0.78 -11.16 12.49
N VAL A 15 -0.53 -11.82 11.38
CA VAL A 15 0.52 -12.81 11.19
C VAL A 15 1.92 -12.21 11.38
N PHE A 16 2.20 -11.04 10.82
CA PHE A 16 3.49 -10.37 10.99
C PHE A 16 3.69 -9.75 12.39
N GLY A 17 2.61 -9.28 13.01
CA GLY A 17 2.66 -8.67 14.35
C GLY A 17 2.88 -9.70 15.47
N THR A 18 2.25 -10.89 15.38
CA THR A 18 2.33 -11.90 16.43
C THR A 18 3.61 -12.72 16.43
N GLY A 19 4.27 -12.89 15.26
CA GLY A 19 5.55 -13.58 15.17
C GLY A 19 6.68 -12.88 15.95
N GLY A 20 6.66 -11.54 16.00
CA GLY A 20 7.60 -10.77 16.82
C GLY A 20 7.32 -10.82 18.33
N LEU A 21 6.09 -11.18 18.74
CA LEU A 21 5.69 -11.29 20.14
C LEU A 21 6.28 -12.50 20.84
N ALA A 22 6.50 -13.59 20.13
CA ALA A 22 6.96 -14.84 20.69
C ALA A 22 8.39 -14.77 21.27
N GLY A 23 9.27 -13.96 20.65
CA GLY A 23 10.70 -13.93 20.99
C GLY A 23 11.08 -13.31 22.33
N ALA A 24 10.25 -12.47 22.92
CA ALA A 24 10.62 -11.71 24.13
C ALA A 24 9.96 -12.18 25.43
N ALA A 25 8.94 -13.02 25.38
CA ALA A 25 8.14 -13.43 26.54
C ALA A 25 8.80 -14.51 27.42
N TRP A 26 10.02 -14.88 27.10
CA TRP A 26 10.49 -16.19 27.51
C TRP A 26 11.71 -16.28 28.39
N TRP A 27 11.77 -15.82 29.54
CA TRP A 27 12.92 -16.07 30.42
C TRP A 27 12.57 -16.74 31.78
N THR A 28 11.59 -17.51 31.92
CA THR A 28 11.13 -18.26 33.10
C THR A 28 9.63 -18.02 33.34
N GLY A 29 8.91 -19.01 33.82
CA GLY A 29 7.45 -19.01 33.88
C GLY A 29 6.75 -17.80 34.55
N SER A 30 7.42 -17.04 35.45
CA SER A 30 6.88 -15.79 35.97
C SER A 30 7.07 -14.60 35.03
N ARG A 31 8.16 -14.59 34.25
CA ARG A 31 8.45 -13.53 33.28
C ARG A 31 7.75 -13.75 31.94
N ALA A 32 7.30 -14.98 31.67
CA ALA A 32 6.58 -15.26 30.41
C ALA A 32 5.25 -14.52 30.33
N GLU A 33 4.49 -14.43 31.42
CA GLU A 33 3.24 -13.67 31.46
C GLU A 33 3.49 -12.16 31.37
N GLU A 34 4.41 -11.64 32.16
CA GLU A 34 4.77 -10.21 32.13
C GLU A 34 5.30 -9.83 30.74
N GLY A 35 6.18 -10.65 30.16
CA GLY A 35 6.71 -10.42 28.83
C GLY A 35 5.64 -10.51 27.73
N PHE A 36 4.68 -11.42 27.83
CA PHE A 36 3.58 -11.55 26.89
C PHE A 36 2.65 -10.34 26.95
N ARG A 37 2.28 -9.89 28.16
CA ARG A 37 1.47 -8.69 28.37
C ARG A 37 2.18 -7.41 27.92
N ALA A 38 3.44 -7.24 28.33
CA ALA A 38 4.23 -6.07 27.94
C ALA A 38 4.43 -5.99 26.41
N ARG A 39 4.54 -7.14 25.75
CA ARG A 39 4.68 -7.16 24.29
C ARG A 39 3.37 -6.90 23.56
N ALA A 40 2.25 -7.40 24.09
CA ALA A 40 0.91 -7.07 23.57
C ALA A 40 0.62 -5.57 23.73
N GLU A 41 1.01 -4.99 24.85
CA GLU A 41 0.92 -3.56 25.14
C GLU A 41 1.83 -2.73 24.21
N ALA A 42 3.08 -3.13 24.05
CA ALA A 42 4.03 -2.48 23.13
C ALA A 42 3.55 -2.53 21.66
N LEU A 43 2.98 -3.66 21.23
CA LEU A 43 2.40 -3.78 19.88
C LEU A 43 1.18 -2.87 19.72
N SER A 44 0.36 -2.77 20.76
CA SER A 44 -0.81 -1.89 20.75
C SER A 44 -0.43 -0.41 20.83
N ALA A 45 0.69 -0.10 21.49
CA ALA A 45 1.24 1.25 21.58
C ALA A 45 2.01 1.67 20.33
N ASP A 46 2.45 0.74 19.48
CA ASP A 46 3.20 1.05 18.26
C ASP A 46 2.27 1.66 17.18
N PRO A 47 2.43 2.95 16.84
CA PRO A 47 1.57 3.63 15.85
C PRO A 47 1.77 3.10 14.41
N ALA A 48 2.90 2.48 14.12
CA ALA A 48 3.14 1.85 12.82
C ALA A 48 2.28 0.60 12.62
N MET A 49 1.74 0.04 13.73
CA MET A 49 0.86 -1.12 13.68
C MET A 49 -0.60 -0.69 13.47
N SER A 50 -1.20 -1.16 12.41
CA SER A 50 -2.63 -0.94 12.10
C SER A 50 -3.58 -1.77 12.96
N VAL A 51 -3.05 -2.49 13.96
CA VAL A 51 -3.83 -3.35 14.89
C VAL A 51 -3.47 -3.09 16.33
N THR A 52 -4.42 -3.37 17.22
CA THR A 52 -4.23 -3.42 18.67
C THR A 52 -4.39 -4.84 19.17
N MET A 53 -3.64 -5.22 20.20
CA MET A 53 -3.71 -6.54 20.83
C MET A 53 -3.95 -6.41 22.33
N THR A 54 -4.98 -7.06 22.83
CA THR A 54 -5.33 -7.08 24.26
C THR A 54 -5.29 -8.52 24.78
N VAL A 55 -4.61 -8.76 25.88
CA VAL A 55 -4.62 -10.06 26.57
C VAL A 55 -5.89 -10.18 27.38
N VAL A 56 -6.75 -11.13 26.98
CA VAL A 56 -8.06 -11.39 27.63
C VAL A 56 -7.88 -12.27 28.86
N SER A 57 -7.09 -13.34 28.73
CA SER A 57 -6.80 -14.26 29.84
C SER A 57 -5.39 -14.82 29.70
N TYR A 58 -4.81 -15.21 30.81
CA TYR A 58 -3.55 -15.93 30.88
C TYR A 58 -3.57 -16.88 32.07
N ASP A 59 -3.57 -18.19 31.79
CA ASP A 59 -3.52 -19.27 32.76
C ASP A 59 -2.14 -19.87 32.83
N ARG A 60 -1.47 -19.66 33.95
CA ARG A 60 -0.11 -20.09 34.15
C ARG A 60 -0.01 -21.50 34.74
N GLY A 61 0.63 -22.40 34.00
CA GLY A 61 1.03 -23.72 34.52
C GLY A 61 2.54 -23.83 34.76
N LEU A 62 2.97 -24.96 35.31
CA LEU A 62 4.39 -25.20 35.63
C LEU A 62 5.26 -25.43 34.39
N ARG A 63 4.76 -26.21 33.43
CA ARG A 63 5.46 -26.58 32.18
C ARG A 63 4.84 -25.96 30.92
N SER A 64 3.63 -25.47 31.05
CA SER A 64 2.92 -24.83 29.96
C SER A 64 1.97 -23.78 30.52
N SER A 65 1.66 -22.78 29.69
CA SER A 65 0.61 -21.77 29.96
C SER A 65 -0.34 -21.72 28.80
N THR A 66 -1.57 -21.24 29.04
CA THR A 66 -2.53 -20.92 28.00
C THR A 66 -2.88 -19.45 28.10
N ALA A 67 -3.04 -18.79 26.96
CA ALA A 67 -3.47 -17.38 26.93
C ALA A 67 -4.50 -17.18 25.82
N VAL A 68 -5.34 -16.20 26.02
CA VAL A 68 -6.24 -15.71 24.97
C VAL A 68 -5.95 -14.24 24.77
N SER A 69 -5.72 -13.84 23.54
CA SER A 69 -5.61 -12.45 23.16
C SER A 69 -6.65 -12.07 22.12
N ARG A 70 -6.98 -10.80 22.10
CA ARG A 70 -7.90 -10.21 21.12
C ARG A 70 -7.12 -9.22 20.27
N VAL A 71 -7.22 -9.36 18.95
CA VAL A 71 -6.60 -8.46 17.98
C VAL A 71 -7.70 -7.75 17.21
N SER A 72 -7.65 -6.43 17.17
CA SER A 72 -8.61 -5.56 16.49
C SER A 72 -7.89 -4.61 15.55
N PRO A 73 -8.47 -4.24 14.39
CA PRO A 73 -8.00 -3.09 13.63
C PRO A 73 -8.05 -1.84 14.51
N ARG A 74 -7.01 -1.01 14.42
CA ARG A 74 -6.95 0.24 15.17
C ARG A 74 -8.13 1.14 14.76
N GLY A 75 -8.84 1.70 15.74
CA GLY A 75 -10.06 2.50 15.50
C GLY A 75 -11.35 1.70 15.29
N MET A 76 -11.30 0.34 15.28
CA MET A 76 -12.49 -0.54 15.13
C MET A 76 -12.46 -1.67 16.17
N PRO A 77 -12.52 -1.39 17.47
CA PRO A 77 -12.38 -2.40 18.52
C PRO A 77 -13.52 -3.43 18.54
N GLU A 78 -14.67 -3.12 17.93
CA GLU A 78 -15.80 -4.05 17.74
C GLU A 78 -15.52 -5.14 16.69
N MET A 79 -14.57 -4.91 15.79
CA MET A 79 -14.10 -5.90 14.82
C MET A 79 -12.85 -6.59 15.35
N PHE A 80 -12.99 -7.73 15.97
CA PHE A 80 -11.86 -8.42 16.56
C PHE A 80 -11.75 -9.88 16.13
N LEU A 81 -10.53 -10.39 16.24
CA LEU A 81 -10.21 -11.82 16.18
C LEU A 81 -9.61 -12.23 17.53
N GLU A 82 -10.02 -13.37 18.04
CA GLU A 82 -9.41 -13.98 19.22
C GLU A 82 -8.35 -14.97 18.80
N LEU A 83 -7.23 -14.94 19.50
CA LEU A 83 -6.12 -15.87 19.34
C LEU A 83 -5.98 -16.66 20.63
N GLU A 84 -5.99 -17.97 20.51
CA GLU A 84 -5.70 -18.90 21.60
C GLU A 84 -4.25 -19.34 21.51
N HIS A 85 -3.49 -19.17 22.58
CA HIS A 85 -2.08 -19.47 22.66
C HIS A 85 -1.83 -20.64 23.61
N GLN A 86 -1.09 -21.64 23.15
CA GLN A 86 -0.54 -22.70 23.95
C GLN A 86 0.97 -22.47 24.04
N ILE A 87 1.47 -22.21 25.25
CA ILE A 87 2.85 -21.84 25.52
C ILE A 87 3.53 -22.98 26.23
N ALA A 88 4.44 -23.67 25.58
CA ALA A 88 5.28 -24.70 26.20
C ALA A 88 6.59 -24.07 26.71
N HIS A 89 6.88 -24.33 27.97
CA HIS A 89 8.08 -23.82 28.62
C HIS A 89 9.25 -24.82 28.45
N GLY A 90 10.44 -24.32 28.08
CA GLY A 90 11.64 -25.12 27.97
C GLY A 90 12.48 -25.15 29.28
N PRO A 91 13.70 -25.60 29.24
CA PRO A 91 14.43 -26.01 28.04
C PRO A 91 13.94 -27.35 27.46
N HIS A 92 13.91 -27.47 26.13
CA HIS A 92 13.51 -28.66 25.42
C HIS A 92 14.35 -28.84 24.15
N PRO A 93 14.81 -30.09 23.81
CA PRO A 93 15.69 -30.30 22.66
C PRO A 93 15.10 -29.88 21.32
N ASP A 94 13.78 -30.01 21.12
CA ASP A 94 13.13 -29.75 19.83
C ASP A 94 12.78 -28.26 19.57
N TYR A 95 12.60 -27.45 20.63
CA TYR A 95 12.20 -26.06 20.49
C TYR A 95 13.00 -25.06 21.34
N GLY A 96 14.08 -25.54 21.99
CA GLY A 96 14.97 -24.69 22.76
C GLY A 96 14.36 -24.20 24.06
N TRP A 97 14.32 -22.88 24.22
CA TRP A 97 13.78 -22.22 25.40
C TRP A 97 12.27 -22.24 25.48
N GLY A 98 11.54 -22.36 24.37
CA GLY A 98 10.08 -22.40 24.36
C GLY A 98 9.43 -22.50 23.00
N ARG A 99 8.15 -22.86 23.06
CA ARG A 99 7.27 -22.94 21.89
C ARG A 99 5.94 -22.29 22.20
N ILE A 100 5.45 -21.48 21.28
CA ILE A 100 4.09 -20.93 21.33
C ILE A 100 3.35 -21.42 20.10
N GLU A 101 2.23 -22.11 20.31
CA GLU A 101 1.27 -22.39 19.26
C GLU A 101 0.09 -21.42 19.42
N THR A 102 -0.22 -20.72 18.35
CA THR A 102 -1.35 -19.79 18.30
C THR A 102 -2.35 -20.25 17.25
N ARG A 103 -3.62 -20.32 17.63
CA ARG A 103 -4.73 -20.68 16.77
C ARG A 103 -5.73 -19.54 16.72
N LEU A 104 -6.33 -19.34 15.55
CA LEU A 104 -7.39 -18.38 15.39
C LEU A 104 -8.68 -18.91 16.02
N ARG A 105 -9.26 -18.12 16.93
CA ARG A 105 -10.55 -18.34 17.54
C ARG A 105 -11.44 -17.13 17.19
N GLY A 106 -12.34 -17.30 16.23
CA GLY A 106 -13.28 -16.23 15.87
C GLY A 106 -14.51 -16.20 16.80
N PRO A 107 -15.31 -15.13 16.76
CA PRO A 107 -16.67 -15.13 17.25
C PRO A 107 -17.44 -16.34 16.67
N ASP A 108 -18.46 -16.85 17.38
CA ASP A 108 -19.15 -18.10 17.00
C ASP A 108 -19.58 -18.15 15.54
N GLN A 109 -20.04 -17.03 14.97
CA GLN A 109 -20.42 -16.96 13.56
C GLN A 109 -19.21 -17.08 12.61
N VAL A 110 -18.08 -16.46 12.97
CA VAL A 110 -16.83 -16.56 12.19
C VAL A 110 -16.23 -17.94 12.32
N LYS A 111 -16.26 -18.50 13.54
CA LYS A 111 -15.80 -19.86 13.81
C LYS A 111 -16.60 -20.88 13.00
N ALA A 112 -17.94 -20.81 13.03
CA ALA A 112 -18.78 -21.71 12.25
C ALA A 112 -18.48 -21.64 10.75
N ALA A 113 -18.28 -20.44 10.20
CA ALA A 113 -17.94 -20.25 8.79
C ALA A 113 -16.53 -20.80 8.46
N LEU A 114 -15.55 -20.63 9.35
CA LEU A 114 -14.20 -21.18 9.17
C LEU A 114 -14.22 -22.72 9.33
N ASP A 115 -14.92 -23.26 10.31
CA ASP A 115 -15.08 -24.70 10.49
C ASP A 115 -15.75 -25.35 9.28
N GLU A 116 -16.74 -24.68 8.68
CA GLU A 116 -17.36 -25.13 7.43
C GLU A 116 -16.38 -25.13 6.26
N LEU A 117 -15.60 -24.06 6.08
CA LEU A 117 -14.61 -23.93 5.00
C LEU A 117 -13.45 -24.93 5.17
N PHE A 118 -12.87 -25.01 6.36
CA PHE A 118 -11.67 -25.80 6.64
C PHE A 118 -11.97 -27.23 7.16
N GLY A 119 -13.25 -27.61 7.25
CA GLY A 119 -13.65 -28.95 7.68
C GLY A 119 -13.30 -29.24 9.14
N GLY A 120 -13.34 -28.24 10.00
CA GLY A 120 -12.98 -28.33 11.42
C GLY A 120 -11.48 -28.27 11.70
N GLN A 121 -10.64 -28.12 10.68
CA GLN A 121 -9.22 -27.82 10.87
C GLN A 121 -9.02 -26.34 11.21
N ALA A 122 -7.95 -26.03 11.95
CA ALA A 122 -7.58 -24.64 12.19
C ALA A 122 -7.31 -23.90 10.87
N ALA A 123 -8.01 -22.80 10.62
CA ALA A 123 -7.84 -22.00 9.41
C ALA A 123 -6.43 -21.41 9.29
N ILE A 124 -5.84 -21.06 10.42
CA ILE A 124 -4.45 -20.58 10.53
C ILE A 124 -3.86 -21.16 11.81
N THR A 125 -2.66 -21.70 11.70
CA THR A 125 -1.81 -22.10 12.81
C THR A 125 -0.53 -21.31 12.76
N ILE A 126 -0.12 -20.73 13.89
CA ILE A 126 1.14 -19.99 14.04
C ILE A 126 1.95 -20.73 15.10
N ALA A 127 3.12 -21.26 14.74
CA ALA A 127 4.02 -21.93 15.65
C ALA A 127 5.33 -21.14 15.76
N SER A 128 5.66 -20.68 16.94
CA SER A 128 6.91 -19.98 17.21
C SER A 128 7.78 -20.79 18.13
N ILE A 129 9.05 -20.99 17.76
CA ILE A 129 10.06 -21.62 18.60
C ILE A 129 11.18 -20.63 18.93
N MET A 130 11.83 -20.86 20.05
CA MET A 130 12.97 -20.07 20.54
C MET A 130 14.18 -20.96 20.71
N PRO A 131 15.03 -21.07 19.66
CA PRO A 131 16.23 -21.90 19.71
C PRO A 131 17.19 -21.49 20.84
N PHE A 132 18.07 -22.40 21.27
CA PHE A 132 19.06 -22.12 22.30
C PHE A 132 20.08 -21.05 21.89
N GLU A 133 20.34 -20.91 20.59
CA GLU A 133 21.23 -19.89 20.01
C GLU A 133 20.65 -18.48 20.08
N GLY A 134 19.39 -18.35 20.52
CA GLY A 134 18.66 -17.09 20.59
C GLY A 134 17.87 -16.76 19.31
N GLY A 135 17.08 -15.70 19.41
CA GLY A 135 16.16 -15.33 18.36
C GLY A 135 14.86 -16.12 18.39
N SER A 136 14.15 -16.18 17.26
CA SER A 136 12.91 -16.96 17.11
C SER A 136 12.70 -17.39 15.67
N VAL A 137 12.00 -18.51 15.50
CA VAL A 137 11.49 -18.97 14.20
C VAL A 137 9.98 -19.12 14.36
N THR A 138 9.23 -18.39 13.54
CA THR A 138 7.77 -18.47 13.52
C THR A 138 7.32 -19.01 12.17
N GLU A 139 6.57 -20.10 12.20
CA GLU A 139 5.94 -20.68 11.03
C GLU A 139 4.44 -20.41 11.09
N ILE A 140 3.88 -20.04 9.96
CA ILE A 140 2.49 -19.71 9.76
C ILE A 140 1.97 -20.60 8.66
N VAL A 141 0.94 -21.38 8.96
CA VAL A 141 0.36 -22.32 8.01
C VAL A 141 -1.15 -22.15 7.98
N SER A 142 -1.69 -21.99 6.77
CA SER A 142 -3.12 -22.14 6.50
C SER A 142 -3.30 -23.35 5.59
N PRO A 143 -4.03 -24.39 6.00
CA PRO A 143 -4.19 -25.60 5.19
C PRO A 143 -4.99 -25.31 3.92
N PRO A 144 -4.80 -26.07 2.84
CA PRO A 144 -5.62 -25.96 1.66
C PRO A 144 -7.04 -26.47 1.92
N PHE A 145 -8.00 -25.91 1.21
CA PHE A 145 -9.37 -26.43 1.20
C PHE A 145 -10.04 -26.31 -0.17
N GLU A 146 -11.01 -27.15 -0.43
CA GLU A 146 -11.95 -27.00 -1.53
C GLU A 146 -13.36 -27.29 -1.02
N ARG A 147 -14.27 -26.33 -1.17
CA ARG A 147 -15.64 -26.40 -0.67
C ARG A 147 -16.62 -25.73 -1.63
N THR A 148 -17.85 -26.24 -1.60
CA THR A 148 -19.00 -25.61 -2.27
C THR A 148 -20.06 -25.34 -1.24
N THR A 149 -20.37 -24.06 -0.99
CA THR A 149 -21.36 -23.61 -0.02
C THR A 149 -22.28 -22.59 -0.68
N ASN A 150 -23.59 -22.81 -0.59
CA ASN A 150 -24.59 -21.89 -1.17
C ASN A 150 -24.36 -21.56 -2.67
N GLY A 151 -23.92 -22.55 -3.46
CA GLY A 151 -23.63 -22.38 -4.89
C GLY A 151 -22.34 -21.58 -5.19
N VAL A 152 -21.51 -21.32 -4.17
CA VAL A 152 -20.19 -20.75 -4.31
C VAL A 152 -19.14 -21.84 -4.09
N ARG A 153 -18.37 -22.17 -5.12
CA ARG A 153 -17.19 -23.03 -5.01
C ARG A 153 -16.00 -22.17 -4.65
N SER A 154 -15.33 -22.51 -3.56
CA SER A 154 -14.11 -21.88 -3.10
C SER A 154 -13.01 -22.92 -2.97
N ALA A 155 -11.86 -22.66 -3.57
CA ALA A 155 -10.66 -23.49 -3.45
C ALA A 155 -9.49 -22.60 -3.02
N TRP A 156 -8.90 -22.93 -1.89
CA TRP A 156 -7.73 -22.26 -1.32
C TRP A 156 -6.55 -23.22 -1.38
N GLY A 157 -5.46 -22.80 -1.99
CA GLY A 157 -4.25 -23.61 -2.16
C GLY A 157 -3.40 -23.75 -0.90
N GLY A 158 -3.75 -23.04 0.16
CA GLY A 158 -2.96 -22.96 1.38
C GLY A 158 -2.03 -21.75 1.40
N LEU A 159 -1.40 -21.56 2.56
CA LEU A 159 -0.38 -20.54 2.81
C LEU A 159 0.69 -21.13 3.72
N THR A 160 1.94 -20.90 3.39
CA THR A 160 3.08 -21.13 4.29
C THR A 160 3.91 -19.86 4.35
N ALA A 161 4.20 -19.39 5.57
CA ALA A 161 5.13 -18.30 5.78
C ALA A 161 6.07 -18.63 6.93
N THR A 162 7.32 -18.20 6.83
CA THR A 162 8.32 -18.34 7.87
C THR A 162 8.92 -16.98 8.17
N LEU A 163 8.94 -16.61 9.44
CA LEU A 163 9.62 -15.44 9.95
C LEU A 163 10.74 -15.91 10.89
N LYS A 164 11.97 -15.54 10.60
CA LYS A 164 13.15 -15.83 11.45
C LYS A 164 13.70 -14.52 11.98
N LEU A 165 13.82 -14.43 13.29
CA LEU A 165 14.52 -13.34 13.97
C LEU A 165 15.81 -13.91 14.56
N SER A 166 16.95 -13.43 14.11
CA SER A 166 18.26 -13.81 14.69
C SER A 166 18.54 -13.03 15.96
N GLY A 167 19.43 -13.58 16.81
CA GLY A 167 19.92 -12.86 17.98
C GLY A 167 20.67 -11.56 17.65
N ALA A 168 21.12 -11.39 16.42
CA ALA A 168 21.75 -10.17 15.89
C ALA A 168 20.72 -9.13 15.37
N GLN A 169 19.44 -9.32 15.66
CA GLN A 169 18.34 -8.43 15.25
C GLN A 169 18.10 -8.37 13.72
N VAL A 170 18.48 -9.41 13.02
CA VAL A 170 18.13 -9.58 11.61
C VAL A 170 16.84 -10.40 11.53
N ALA A 171 15.83 -9.84 10.89
CA ALA A 171 14.57 -10.51 10.60
C ALA A 171 14.54 -10.90 9.12
N THR A 172 14.26 -12.17 8.83
CA THR A 172 13.99 -12.64 7.46
C THR A 172 12.61 -13.25 7.39
N PHE A 173 11.91 -13.04 6.28
CA PHE A 173 10.65 -13.71 6.04
C PHE A 173 10.60 -14.36 4.65
N THR A 174 9.83 -15.44 4.57
CA THR A 174 9.40 -16.05 3.31
C THR A 174 7.90 -16.29 3.38
N LEU A 175 7.24 -16.20 2.23
CA LEU A 175 5.80 -16.41 2.07
C LEU A 175 5.54 -17.16 0.78
N GLU A 176 4.70 -18.18 0.82
CA GLU A 176 4.27 -18.95 -0.35
C GLU A 176 2.79 -19.30 -0.22
N SER A 177 2.04 -19.10 -1.30
CA SER A 177 0.66 -19.55 -1.44
C SER A 177 0.41 -19.95 -2.89
N PRO A 178 -0.11 -21.15 -3.16
CA PRO A 178 -0.50 -21.57 -4.51
C PRO A 178 -1.68 -20.76 -5.07
N GLY A 179 -2.45 -20.08 -4.23
CA GLY A 179 -3.48 -19.16 -4.66
C GLY A 179 -4.89 -19.53 -4.18
N LEU A 180 -5.87 -18.82 -4.76
CA LEU A 180 -7.29 -18.88 -4.40
C LEU A 180 -8.14 -18.88 -5.66
N THR A 181 -9.18 -19.73 -5.68
CA THR A 181 -10.24 -19.68 -6.70
C THR A 181 -11.59 -19.55 -6.01
N VAL A 182 -12.41 -18.61 -6.44
CA VAL A 182 -13.81 -18.44 -6.01
C VAL A 182 -14.69 -18.39 -7.24
N GLN A 183 -15.60 -19.33 -7.34
CA GLN A 183 -16.53 -19.45 -8.47
C GLN A 183 -17.97 -19.40 -7.97
N ARG A 184 -18.75 -18.54 -8.55
CA ARG A 184 -20.22 -18.44 -8.37
C ARG A 184 -20.86 -18.34 -9.75
N LEU A 185 -22.14 -18.68 -9.86
CA LEU A 185 -22.90 -18.67 -11.12
C LEU A 185 -22.55 -17.42 -11.97
N GLY A 186 -21.90 -17.63 -13.14
CA GLY A 186 -21.50 -16.54 -14.05
C GLY A 186 -20.32 -15.69 -13.62
N SER A 187 -19.68 -15.97 -12.48
CA SER A 187 -18.52 -15.20 -12.00
C SER A 187 -17.40 -16.11 -11.52
N LEU A 188 -16.16 -15.77 -11.85
CA LEU A 188 -14.94 -16.45 -11.43
C LEU A 188 -13.94 -15.41 -10.96
N LEU A 189 -13.31 -15.65 -9.80
CA LEU A 189 -12.11 -14.97 -9.33
C LEU A 189 -11.05 -16.02 -9.08
N THR A 190 -9.90 -15.90 -9.72
CA THR A 190 -8.73 -16.74 -9.46
C THR A 190 -7.56 -15.84 -9.16
N VAL A 191 -6.85 -16.11 -8.07
CA VAL A 191 -5.54 -15.54 -7.76
C VAL A 191 -4.57 -16.68 -7.80
N GLY A 192 -3.57 -16.60 -8.65
CA GLY A 192 -2.51 -17.60 -8.81
C GLY A 192 -1.49 -17.54 -7.68
N ALA A 193 -0.35 -18.16 -7.91
CA ALA A 193 0.69 -18.24 -6.88
C ALA A 193 1.15 -16.86 -6.41
N ILE A 194 1.28 -16.76 -5.08
CA ILE A 194 1.85 -15.59 -4.40
C ILE A 194 3.12 -16.06 -3.70
N SER A 195 4.21 -15.34 -3.90
CA SER A 195 5.46 -15.56 -3.18
C SER A 195 5.98 -14.26 -2.62
N GLY A 196 6.70 -14.34 -1.50
CA GLY A 196 7.31 -13.17 -0.88
C GLY A 196 8.57 -13.54 -0.12
N ASN A 197 9.51 -12.61 -0.06
CA ASN A 197 10.68 -12.71 0.80
C ASN A 197 11.16 -11.32 1.21
N GLY A 198 11.90 -11.27 2.30
CA GLY A 198 12.51 -10.03 2.76
C GLY A 198 13.52 -10.28 3.86
N GLU A 199 14.38 -9.28 4.03
CA GLU A 199 15.36 -9.23 5.10
C GLU A 199 15.39 -7.80 5.65
N TRP A 200 15.33 -7.69 6.97
CA TRP A 200 15.38 -6.42 7.68
C TRP A 200 16.33 -6.48 8.86
N ASN A 201 17.06 -5.41 9.07
CA ASN A 201 17.87 -5.17 10.24
C ASN A 201 17.08 -4.27 11.21
N LEU A 202 16.95 -4.72 12.44
CA LEU A 202 16.33 -3.97 13.52
C LEU A 202 17.41 -3.12 14.17
N SER A 203 17.32 -1.80 14.10
CA SER A 203 18.34 -0.90 14.65
C SER A 203 18.39 -0.83 16.18
N GLY A 204 17.75 -1.79 16.89
CA GLY A 204 17.73 -1.92 18.34
C GLY A 204 16.37 -2.41 18.87
N PRO A 205 16.31 -2.88 20.12
CA PRO A 205 15.10 -3.51 20.68
C PRO A 205 13.88 -2.58 20.78
N ASN A 206 14.09 -1.27 20.70
CA ASN A 206 13.05 -0.24 20.77
C ASN A 206 13.04 0.65 19.52
N SER A 207 13.72 0.25 18.43
CA SER A 207 13.77 1.06 17.23
C SER A 207 12.52 0.81 16.39
N LEU A 208 11.81 1.87 16.05
CA LEU A 208 10.73 1.88 15.07
C LEU A 208 11.25 1.82 13.63
N HIS A 209 12.58 1.85 13.45
CA HIS A 209 13.20 1.92 12.13
C HIS A 209 13.80 0.56 11.74
N TRP A 210 13.19 -0.04 10.75
CA TRP A 210 13.62 -1.28 10.12
C TRP A 210 14.31 -0.94 8.81
N THR A 211 15.52 -1.39 8.63
CA THR A 211 16.23 -1.21 7.37
C THR A 211 16.33 -2.53 6.66
N GLY A 212 16.07 -2.54 5.37
CA GLY A 212 16.06 -3.79 4.62
C GLY A 212 15.26 -3.68 3.33
N ARG A 213 14.93 -4.85 2.80
CA ARG A 213 14.19 -4.97 1.54
C ARG A 213 13.21 -6.12 1.62
N SER A 214 12.06 -5.93 0.99
CA SER A 214 11.05 -6.97 0.83
C SER A 214 10.49 -6.98 -0.59
N VAL A 215 10.13 -8.16 -1.05
CA VAL A 215 9.52 -8.37 -2.35
C VAL A 215 8.34 -9.32 -2.19
N VAL A 216 7.21 -8.95 -2.80
CA VAL A 216 6.03 -9.81 -2.93
C VAL A 216 5.67 -9.89 -4.41
N ARG A 217 5.40 -11.10 -4.90
CA ARG A 217 5.01 -11.37 -6.28
C ARG A 217 3.71 -12.15 -6.32
N MET A 218 2.88 -11.81 -7.27
CA MET A 218 1.69 -12.56 -7.66
C MET A 218 1.80 -12.88 -9.15
N GLU A 219 1.75 -14.16 -9.49
CA GLU A 219 1.93 -14.59 -10.87
C GLU A 219 0.76 -14.19 -11.76
N THR A 220 -0.45 -14.46 -11.28
CA THR A 220 -1.67 -14.19 -12.07
C THR A 220 -2.83 -13.82 -11.16
N ALA A 221 -3.75 -13.00 -11.69
CA ALA A 221 -5.10 -12.87 -11.15
C ALA A 221 -6.09 -12.79 -12.31
N GLU A 222 -7.18 -13.56 -12.23
CA GLU A 222 -8.23 -13.56 -13.24
C GLU A 222 -9.58 -13.26 -12.59
N ALA A 223 -10.35 -12.40 -13.21
CA ALA A 223 -11.72 -12.11 -12.83
C ALA A 223 -12.63 -12.19 -14.05
N SER A 224 -13.77 -12.89 -13.91
CA SER A 224 -14.80 -12.92 -14.94
C SER A 224 -16.19 -12.71 -14.33
N GLY A 225 -17.08 -12.08 -15.10
CA GLY A 225 -18.44 -11.76 -14.67
C GLY A 225 -19.18 -10.94 -15.72
N ALA A 226 -20.21 -10.22 -15.29
CA ALA A 226 -21.04 -9.39 -16.18
C ALA A 226 -20.23 -8.33 -16.96
N PHE A 227 -19.08 -7.89 -16.43
CA PHE A 227 -18.22 -6.87 -17.06
C PHE A 227 -17.17 -7.47 -18.03
N GLY A 228 -17.21 -8.78 -18.27
CA GLY A 228 -16.24 -9.49 -19.09
C GLY A 228 -15.23 -10.28 -18.25
N ARG A 229 -14.18 -10.78 -18.91
CA ARG A 229 -13.08 -11.52 -18.29
C ARG A 229 -11.79 -10.72 -18.40
N TYR A 230 -11.13 -10.53 -17.28
CA TYR A 230 -9.86 -9.81 -17.16
C TYR A 230 -8.80 -10.74 -16.56
N SER A 231 -7.58 -10.62 -17.05
CA SER A 231 -6.42 -11.31 -16.51
C SER A 231 -5.30 -10.31 -16.26
N VAL A 232 -4.70 -10.39 -15.08
CA VAL A 232 -3.53 -9.63 -14.64
C VAL A 232 -2.38 -10.62 -14.48
N ARG A 233 -1.18 -10.29 -14.93
CA ARG A 233 0.00 -11.16 -14.82
C ARG A 233 1.21 -10.39 -14.31
N GLY A 234 2.01 -11.09 -13.50
CA GLY A 234 3.33 -10.65 -13.08
C GLY A 234 3.31 -9.38 -12.24
N LEU A 235 2.37 -9.28 -11.26
CA LEU A 235 2.42 -8.19 -10.28
C LEU A 235 3.54 -8.46 -9.30
N GLY A 236 4.48 -7.51 -9.21
CA GLY A 236 5.54 -7.47 -8.23
C GLY A 236 5.50 -6.17 -7.45
N ILE A 237 5.62 -6.26 -6.13
CA ILE A 237 5.76 -5.12 -5.24
C ILE A 237 7.04 -5.31 -4.43
N GLU A 238 7.88 -4.32 -4.43
CA GLU A 238 9.13 -4.28 -3.70
C GLU A 238 9.16 -3.03 -2.84
N GLY A 239 9.54 -3.17 -1.58
CA GLY A 239 9.77 -2.07 -0.66
C GLY A 239 11.16 -2.16 -0.05
N TRP A 240 11.79 -1.02 0.19
CA TRP A 240 13.08 -0.94 0.89
C TRP A 240 13.14 0.26 1.81
N GLN A 241 13.96 0.11 2.83
CA GLN A 241 14.36 1.18 3.71
C GLN A 241 15.85 1.05 4.01
N LYS A 242 16.59 2.15 3.90
CA LYS A 242 18.04 2.22 4.09
C LYS A 242 18.37 3.14 5.26
N ASP A 243 19.36 2.74 6.03
CA ASP A 243 19.94 3.57 7.08
C ASP A 243 21.03 4.44 6.47
N GLU A 244 20.90 5.74 6.62
CA GLU A 244 21.88 6.74 6.18
C GLU A 244 22.41 7.54 7.39
N GLY A 245 22.44 6.91 8.57
CA GLY A 245 22.87 7.52 9.81
C GLY A 245 21.80 8.38 10.47
N ALA A 246 21.89 9.70 10.38
CA ALA A 246 20.89 10.61 10.92
C ALA A 246 19.60 10.66 10.09
N THR A 247 19.64 10.15 8.86
CA THR A 247 18.52 10.11 7.93
C THR A 247 18.17 8.68 7.53
N LEU A 248 17.00 8.53 6.95
CA LEU A 248 16.51 7.31 6.33
C LEU A 248 16.23 7.58 4.85
N GLY A 249 16.55 6.59 4.03
CA GLY A 249 16.02 6.48 2.68
C GLY A 249 14.97 5.38 2.64
N SER A 250 13.85 5.60 1.95
CA SER A 250 12.83 4.57 1.73
C SER A 250 12.30 4.64 0.31
N GLY A 251 11.77 3.53 -0.18
CA GLY A 251 11.17 3.53 -1.49
C GLY A 251 10.34 2.28 -1.74
N PHE A 252 9.62 2.33 -2.83
CA PHE A 252 8.89 1.18 -3.33
C PHE A 252 8.93 1.12 -4.85
N LYS A 253 8.82 -0.10 -5.37
CA LYS A 253 8.68 -0.38 -6.78
C LYS A 253 7.50 -1.32 -6.99
N MET A 254 6.62 -0.96 -7.91
CA MET A 254 5.56 -1.83 -8.40
C MET A 254 5.80 -2.12 -9.88
N ALA A 255 5.75 -3.38 -10.24
CA ALA A 255 5.84 -3.82 -11.62
C ALA A 255 4.65 -4.73 -11.96
N LEU A 256 4.15 -4.62 -13.17
CA LEU A 256 3.03 -5.40 -13.68
C LEU A 256 3.33 -5.77 -15.14
N ALA A 257 3.38 -7.07 -15.43
CA ALA A 257 3.76 -7.53 -16.75
C ALA A 257 2.66 -7.35 -17.80
N SER A 258 1.39 -7.63 -17.45
CA SER A 258 0.29 -7.41 -18.40
C SER A 258 -1.08 -7.37 -17.75
N VAL A 259 -2.01 -6.67 -18.41
CA VAL A 259 -3.45 -6.75 -18.20
C VAL A 259 -4.11 -7.03 -19.51
N THR A 260 -4.95 -8.08 -19.57
CA THR A 260 -5.69 -8.45 -20.77
C THR A 260 -7.20 -8.51 -20.46
N LYS A 261 -8.00 -8.17 -21.46
CA LYS A 261 -9.44 -8.41 -21.47
C LYS A 261 -9.76 -9.50 -22.47
N ALA A 262 -10.40 -10.57 -22.02
CA ALA A 262 -10.85 -11.61 -22.94
C ALA A 262 -12.11 -11.16 -23.65
N GLY A 263 -12.06 -11.12 -24.98
CA GLY A 263 -13.21 -10.94 -25.87
C GLY A 263 -13.79 -12.27 -26.33
N ALA A 264 -14.87 -12.22 -27.10
CA ALA A 264 -15.52 -13.44 -27.63
C ALA A 264 -14.64 -14.21 -28.64
N ALA A 265 -13.71 -13.53 -29.34
CA ALA A 265 -12.87 -14.12 -30.39
C ALA A 265 -11.39 -14.13 -30.06
N ALA A 266 -10.89 -13.23 -29.20
CA ALA A 266 -9.48 -13.13 -28.83
C ALA A 266 -9.30 -12.36 -27.52
N SER A 267 -8.16 -12.59 -26.84
CA SER A 267 -7.73 -11.76 -25.71
C SER A 267 -7.15 -10.43 -26.22
N GLU A 268 -7.68 -9.33 -25.79
CA GLU A 268 -7.19 -7.98 -26.11
C GLU A 268 -6.25 -7.52 -24.99
N PRO A 269 -4.98 -7.24 -25.25
CA PRO A 269 -4.11 -6.63 -24.27
C PRO A 269 -4.54 -5.19 -24.02
N LEU A 270 -4.75 -4.86 -22.73
CA LEU A 270 -5.01 -3.50 -22.28
C LEU A 270 -3.70 -2.81 -21.88
N LEU A 271 -2.79 -3.58 -21.28
CA LEU A 271 -1.51 -3.15 -20.79
C LEU A 271 -0.49 -4.27 -21.00
N ASN A 272 0.67 -3.94 -21.53
CA ASN A 272 1.74 -4.91 -21.80
C ASN A 272 2.86 -4.82 -20.77
N ASP A 273 3.02 -3.69 -20.12
CA ASP A 273 4.06 -3.46 -19.12
C ASP A 273 3.78 -2.19 -18.32
N MET A 274 3.99 -2.25 -17.02
CA MET A 274 3.93 -1.08 -16.15
C MET A 274 4.99 -1.19 -15.05
N VAL A 275 5.69 -0.10 -14.81
CA VAL A 275 6.63 0.05 -13.69
C VAL A 275 6.39 1.41 -13.04
N VAL A 276 6.28 1.41 -11.71
CA VAL A 276 6.29 2.61 -10.88
C VAL A 276 7.38 2.43 -9.83
N GLU A 277 8.30 3.38 -9.74
CA GLU A 277 9.37 3.37 -8.73
C GLU A 277 9.49 4.75 -8.11
N VAL A 278 9.34 4.78 -6.77
CA VAL A 278 9.36 6.01 -5.97
C VAL A 278 10.36 5.86 -4.85
N ASP A 279 11.17 6.87 -4.63
CA ASP A 279 12.12 6.99 -3.52
C ASP A 279 11.84 8.24 -2.69
N ALA A 280 12.02 8.11 -1.38
CA ALA A 280 12.13 9.21 -0.45
C ALA A 280 13.52 9.14 0.20
N GLU A 281 14.28 10.20 0.11
CA GLU A 281 15.67 10.30 0.56
C GLU A 281 15.80 11.38 1.64
N ARG A 282 16.81 11.25 2.49
CA ARG A 282 17.16 12.26 3.52
C ARG A 282 16.01 12.55 4.50
N LEU A 283 15.23 11.54 4.83
CA LEU A 283 14.18 11.65 5.85
C LEU A 283 14.85 11.70 7.24
N ASP A 284 14.67 12.80 7.98
CA ASP A 284 15.23 12.90 9.33
C ASP A 284 14.58 11.86 10.25
N ARG A 285 15.42 11.01 10.85
CA ARG A 285 14.99 9.90 11.68
C ARG A 285 14.28 10.36 12.95
N ALA A 286 14.80 11.41 13.59
CA ALA A 286 14.23 11.92 14.83
C ALA A 286 12.87 12.57 14.58
N ALA A 287 12.74 13.37 13.50
CA ALA A 287 11.48 13.97 13.10
C ALA A 287 10.39 12.93 12.78
N LEU A 288 10.75 11.87 12.04
CA LEU A 288 9.82 10.76 11.76
C LEU A 288 9.38 10.05 13.04
N SER A 289 10.32 9.76 13.95
CA SER A 289 10.00 9.11 15.22
C SER A 289 9.07 9.99 16.08
N GLU A 290 9.34 11.29 16.19
CA GLU A 290 8.51 12.22 16.91
C GLU A 290 7.11 12.32 16.32
N PHE A 291 7.02 12.41 15.00
CA PHE A 291 5.71 12.42 14.31
C PHE A 291 4.92 11.14 14.55
N MET A 292 5.55 9.98 14.50
CA MET A 292 4.88 8.70 14.76
C MET A 292 4.31 8.69 16.19
N HIS A 293 5.05 9.15 17.18
CA HIS A 293 4.54 9.27 18.55
C HIS A 293 3.42 10.32 18.67
N ALA A 294 3.56 11.47 18.01
CA ALA A 294 2.53 12.50 18.02
C ALA A 294 1.24 12.06 17.33
N SER A 295 1.35 11.26 16.25
CA SER A 295 0.20 10.77 15.51
C SER A 295 -0.70 9.82 16.32
N GLU A 296 -0.16 9.15 17.34
CA GLU A 296 -0.96 8.38 18.30
C GLU A 296 -1.98 9.23 19.02
N ALA A 297 -1.57 10.43 19.44
CA ALA A 297 -2.42 11.38 20.16
C ALA A 297 -3.48 12.03 19.24
N LEU A 298 -3.32 11.89 17.92
CA LEU A 298 -4.18 12.51 16.91
C LEU A 298 -5.25 11.58 16.34
N GLN A 299 -5.35 10.32 16.83
CA GLN A 299 -6.39 9.40 16.34
C GLN A 299 -7.77 9.85 16.81
N PRO A 300 -8.66 10.29 15.89
CA PRO A 300 -9.96 10.77 16.28
C PRO A 300 -10.83 9.62 16.79
N SER A 301 -11.37 9.79 17.98
CA SER A 301 -12.36 8.87 18.56
C SER A 301 -13.77 9.09 18.00
N GLY A 302 -13.92 9.99 17.00
CA GLY A 302 -15.21 10.39 16.42
C GLY A 302 -15.03 11.37 15.24
N PRO A 303 -16.07 12.10 14.85
CA PRO A 303 -15.96 13.17 13.85
C PRO A 303 -14.98 14.23 14.38
N ALA A 304 -13.96 14.57 13.57
CA ALA A 304 -12.91 15.51 13.96
C ALA A 304 -13.50 16.88 14.35
N THR A 305 -13.14 17.35 15.52
CA THR A 305 -13.46 18.72 15.96
C THR A 305 -12.51 19.72 15.31
N GLU A 306 -12.88 21.02 15.32
CA GLU A 306 -12.02 22.11 14.85
C GLU A 306 -10.67 22.12 15.58
N GLU A 307 -10.68 21.93 16.90
CA GLU A 307 -9.45 21.87 17.71
C GLU A 307 -8.57 20.65 17.37
N GLU A 308 -9.17 19.50 17.04
CA GLU A 308 -8.44 18.31 16.59
C GLU A 308 -7.83 18.55 15.22
N SER A 309 -8.56 19.17 14.30
CA SER A 309 -8.06 19.54 12.98
C SER A 309 -6.87 20.48 13.07
N GLN A 310 -6.94 21.51 13.94
CA GLN A 310 -5.84 22.44 14.19
C GLN A 310 -4.62 21.75 14.82
N ARG A 311 -4.84 20.82 15.74
CA ARG A 311 -3.75 20.02 16.34
C ARG A 311 -3.05 19.13 15.31
N VAL A 312 -3.82 18.47 14.46
CA VAL A 312 -3.28 17.67 13.32
C VAL A 312 -2.44 18.55 12.40
N LEU A 313 -2.97 19.70 12.03
CA LEU A 313 -2.28 20.64 11.13
C LEU A 313 -0.99 21.17 11.75
N GLY A 314 -1.01 21.54 13.02
CA GLY A 314 0.18 21.97 13.77
C GLY A 314 1.25 20.88 13.84
N THR A 315 0.86 19.64 14.06
CA THR A 315 1.78 18.49 14.09
C THR A 315 2.39 18.22 12.71
N LEU A 316 1.59 18.29 11.65
CA LEU A 316 2.07 18.14 10.26
C LEU A 316 3.02 19.27 9.86
N THR A 317 2.72 20.50 10.26
CA THR A 317 3.59 21.66 9.99
C THR A 317 4.94 21.50 10.71
N LYS A 318 4.92 21.10 12.00
CA LYS A 318 6.15 20.82 12.73
C LYS A 318 6.98 19.71 12.07
N LEU A 319 6.34 18.60 11.70
CA LEU A 319 7.02 17.53 10.96
C LEU A 319 7.67 18.05 9.68
N ALA A 320 6.95 18.84 8.90
CA ALA A 320 7.47 19.41 7.66
C ALA A 320 8.69 20.31 7.93
N ASP A 321 8.68 21.09 8.99
CA ASP A 321 9.82 21.94 9.38
C ASP A 321 11.02 21.12 9.84
N ASP A 322 10.80 20.11 10.67
CA ASP A 322 11.85 19.24 11.18
C ASP A 322 12.46 18.39 10.04
N LEU A 323 11.64 17.88 9.14
CA LEU A 323 12.12 17.17 7.93
C LEU A 323 12.88 18.10 6.99
N ALA A 324 12.39 19.33 6.81
CA ALA A 324 13.02 20.29 5.90
C ALA A 324 14.46 20.64 6.28
N ALA A 325 14.83 20.53 7.57
CA ALA A 325 16.20 20.74 8.03
C ALA A 325 17.22 19.83 7.30
N ARG A 326 16.78 18.70 6.77
CA ARG A 326 17.60 17.75 5.98
C ARG A 326 17.34 17.82 4.49
N SER A 327 16.50 18.74 4.04
CA SER A 327 16.09 18.86 2.63
C SER A 327 15.64 17.51 2.06
N PRO A 328 14.57 16.89 2.60
CA PRO A 328 14.09 15.60 2.14
C PRO A 328 13.68 15.69 0.67
N ARG A 329 13.94 14.62 -0.06
CA ARG A 329 13.66 14.53 -1.48
C ARG A 329 12.76 13.34 -1.78
N LEU A 330 11.62 13.58 -2.42
CA LEU A 330 10.77 12.58 -3.00
C LEU A 330 11.06 12.49 -4.50
N SER A 331 11.37 11.31 -5.00
CA SER A 331 11.73 11.10 -6.40
C SER A 331 10.82 10.05 -7.02
N LEU A 332 10.14 10.40 -8.10
CA LEU A 332 9.57 9.43 -9.03
C LEU A 332 10.72 9.00 -9.96
N ARG A 333 11.38 7.89 -9.63
CA ARG A 333 12.51 7.36 -10.40
C ARG A 333 12.08 6.91 -11.77
N GLN A 334 10.93 6.25 -11.80
CA GLN A 334 10.37 5.72 -13.03
C GLN A 334 8.85 5.57 -12.88
N LEU A 335 8.13 6.11 -13.84
CA LEU A 335 6.79 5.69 -14.21
C LEU A 335 6.86 5.31 -15.68
N ALA A 336 6.66 4.05 -16.00
CA ALA A 336 6.62 3.58 -17.37
C ALA A 336 5.36 2.73 -17.55
N LEU A 337 4.65 2.96 -18.64
CA LEU A 337 3.47 2.22 -19.03
C LEU A 337 3.54 1.97 -20.52
N ARG A 338 3.33 0.73 -20.94
CA ARG A 338 3.26 0.33 -22.35
C ARG A 338 1.95 -0.39 -22.60
N SER A 339 1.27 0.00 -23.65
CA SER A 339 0.03 -0.61 -24.11
C SER A 339 0.07 -0.81 -25.62
N PRO A 340 -0.85 -1.57 -26.23
CA PRO A 340 -0.98 -1.66 -27.68
C PRO A 340 -1.29 -0.31 -28.34
N ARG A 341 -1.78 0.65 -27.57
CA ARG A 341 -2.13 2.00 -28.03
C ARG A 341 -1.00 3.00 -27.90
N GLY A 342 0.16 2.58 -27.41
CA GLY A 342 1.33 3.43 -27.21
C GLY A 342 1.89 3.33 -25.81
N ALA A 343 2.75 4.28 -25.45
CA ALA A 343 3.48 4.27 -24.21
C ALA A 343 3.48 5.63 -23.51
N LEU A 344 3.70 5.59 -22.19
CA LEU A 344 3.92 6.76 -21.32
C LEU A 344 5.12 6.47 -20.45
N ARG A 345 5.94 7.48 -20.24
CA ARG A 345 7.01 7.48 -19.25
C ARG A 345 7.07 8.80 -18.52
N ALA A 346 7.38 8.74 -17.23
CA ALA A 346 7.58 9.94 -16.44
C ALA A 346 8.67 9.72 -15.41
N GLN A 347 9.35 10.80 -15.06
CA GLN A 347 10.29 10.88 -13.96
C GLN A 347 10.22 12.27 -13.36
N GLY A 348 10.60 12.41 -12.09
CA GLY A 348 10.58 13.70 -11.45
C GLY A 348 11.08 13.64 -10.02
N HIS A 349 11.22 14.79 -9.41
CA HIS A 349 11.56 14.89 -8.00
C HIS A 349 10.94 16.14 -7.40
N MET A 350 10.77 16.09 -6.10
CA MET A 350 10.36 17.22 -5.26
C MET A 350 11.23 17.24 -4.02
N GLU A 351 11.68 18.41 -3.62
CA GLU A 351 12.54 18.64 -2.46
C GLU A 351 11.92 19.73 -1.60
N LEU A 352 11.91 19.52 -0.29
CA LEU A 352 11.48 20.49 0.68
C LEU A 352 12.70 21.20 1.27
N LYS A 353 12.86 22.49 0.99
CA LYS A 353 13.98 23.31 1.50
C LYS A 353 13.74 23.75 2.94
N PRO A 354 14.81 23.97 3.73
CA PRO A 354 14.70 24.58 5.05
C PRO A 354 14.01 25.94 4.99
N ALA A 355 13.28 26.32 6.05
CA ALA A 355 12.79 27.67 6.15
C ALA A 355 13.96 28.66 6.21
N ALA A 356 13.91 29.73 5.44
CA ALA A 356 14.81 30.86 5.66
C ALA A 356 14.52 31.39 7.08
N SER A 357 15.54 31.42 7.95
CA SER A 357 15.45 31.73 9.38
C SER A 357 14.65 33.03 9.61
N ALA A 358 13.36 32.93 9.83
CA ALA A 358 12.53 34.04 10.33
C ALA A 358 12.40 33.84 11.84
N ALA A 359 13.28 34.49 12.58
CA ALA A 359 13.16 34.60 14.03
C ALA A 359 11.84 35.32 14.39
N GLY A 360 10.89 34.58 15.02
CA GLY A 360 9.84 35.14 15.82
C GLY A 360 8.49 35.37 15.13
N LYS A 361 7.62 34.47 15.29
CA LYS A 361 6.17 34.36 15.41
C LYS A 361 5.72 33.07 14.73
N ALA A 362 4.95 32.25 15.45
CA ALA A 362 4.23 31.15 14.85
C ALA A 362 3.33 31.70 13.74
N PRO A 363 3.46 31.25 12.49
CA PRO A 363 2.63 31.75 11.40
C PRO A 363 1.18 31.29 11.61
N ASP A 364 0.23 32.09 11.18
CA ASP A 364 -1.17 31.72 10.97
C ASP A 364 -1.25 30.52 10.02
N GLU A 365 -2.23 29.63 10.20
CA GLU A 365 -2.35 28.36 9.46
C GLU A 365 -2.28 28.53 7.94
N ALA A 366 -2.98 29.52 7.39
CA ALA A 366 -2.95 29.82 5.96
C ALA A 366 -1.53 30.29 5.52
N ALA A 367 -0.83 31.01 6.38
CA ALA A 367 0.55 31.43 6.14
C ALA A 367 1.54 30.27 6.25
N ALA A 368 1.28 29.28 7.12
CA ALA A 368 2.09 28.07 7.25
C ALA A 368 2.02 27.19 6.00
N LEU A 369 0.82 26.94 5.46
CA LEU A 369 0.64 26.20 4.22
C LEU A 369 1.22 26.94 3.00
N GLY A 370 1.05 28.27 2.94
CA GLY A 370 1.68 29.11 1.91
C GLY A 370 3.20 29.03 1.95
N SER A 371 3.77 29.11 3.16
CA SER A 371 5.22 29.00 3.37
C SER A 371 5.79 27.65 2.99
N LEU A 372 5.04 26.54 3.18
CA LEU A 372 5.45 25.21 2.72
C LEU A 372 5.51 25.16 1.18
N GLY A 373 4.54 25.75 0.49
CA GLY A 373 4.54 25.84 -0.97
C GLY A 373 5.77 26.53 -1.51
N GLU A 374 6.15 27.66 -0.92
CA GLU A 374 7.34 28.46 -1.30
C GLU A 374 8.66 27.70 -1.09
N ARG A 375 8.69 26.75 -0.17
CA ARG A 375 9.86 25.92 0.17
C ARG A 375 9.99 24.67 -0.71
N LEU A 376 8.93 24.33 -1.44
CA LEU A 376 8.97 23.21 -2.37
C LEU A 376 9.69 23.62 -3.65
N SER A 377 10.61 22.77 -4.08
CA SER A 377 11.24 22.87 -5.39
C SER A 377 11.30 21.50 -6.03
N GLY A 378 11.25 21.46 -7.36
CA GLY A 378 11.30 20.17 -8.04
C GLY A 378 11.10 20.29 -9.53
N GLY A 379 11.14 19.15 -10.19
CA GLY A 379 10.87 19.05 -11.60
C GLY A 379 10.38 17.68 -11.98
N ALA A 380 9.56 17.62 -13.00
CA ALA A 380 9.08 16.40 -13.58
C ALA A 380 9.05 16.48 -15.10
N VAL A 381 9.28 15.36 -15.74
CA VAL A 381 9.15 15.19 -17.18
C VAL A 381 8.19 14.05 -17.42
N VAL A 382 7.18 14.32 -18.23
CA VAL A 382 6.20 13.32 -18.69
C VAL A 382 6.30 13.25 -20.21
N GLU A 383 6.47 12.07 -20.73
CA GLU A 383 6.53 11.79 -22.15
C GLU A 383 5.47 10.72 -22.50
N ILE A 384 4.65 11.04 -23.48
CA ILE A 384 3.56 10.18 -23.95
C ILE A 384 3.65 10.03 -25.47
N SER A 385 3.43 8.82 -25.96
CA SER A 385 3.36 8.64 -27.41
C SER A 385 2.09 9.31 -27.96
N PRO A 386 2.15 9.88 -29.18
CA PRO A 386 0.98 10.51 -29.82
C PRO A 386 -0.23 9.60 -29.93
N GLU A 387 0.00 8.30 -30.18
CA GLU A 387 -1.05 7.29 -30.32
C GLU A 387 -1.81 7.08 -29.01
N LEU A 388 -1.08 6.97 -27.88
CA LEU A 388 -1.70 6.81 -26.58
C LEU A 388 -2.48 8.06 -26.17
N LEU A 389 -1.92 9.24 -26.39
CA LEU A 389 -2.62 10.49 -26.08
C LEU A 389 -3.87 10.66 -26.95
N ARG A 390 -3.79 10.38 -28.24
CA ARG A 390 -4.95 10.39 -29.14
C ARG A 390 -6.04 9.45 -28.62
N PHE A 391 -5.70 8.24 -28.28
CA PHE A 391 -6.65 7.27 -27.71
C PHE A 391 -7.34 7.80 -26.43
N VAL A 392 -6.58 8.41 -25.50
CA VAL A 392 -7.14 9.01 -24.28
C VAL A 392 -8.10 10.16 -24.61
N LEU A 393 -7.73 11.03 -25.55
CA LEU A 393 -8.57 12.14 -26.00
C LEU A 393 -9.85 11.65 -26.70
N GLU A 394 -9.76 10.62 -27.54
CA GLU A 394 -10.92 9.97 -28.16
C GLU A 394 -11.90 9.42 -27.11
N LYS A 395 -11.40 8.70 -26.11
CA LYS A 395 -12.23 8.19 -25.02
C LYS A 395 -12.92 9.30 -24.22
N ARG A 396 -12.17 10.38 -23.94
CA ARG A 396 -12.74 11.56 -23.27
C ARG A 396 -13.79 12.26 -24.11
N ALA A 397 -13.58 12.40 -25.41
CA ALA A 397 -14.54 13.01 -26.33
C ALA A 397 -15.82 12.16 -26.50
N ALA A 398 -15.70 10.83 -26.43
CA ALA A 398 -16.83 9.91 -26.51
C ALA A 398 -17.67 9.83 -25.22
N ALA A 399 -17.11 10.17 -24.05
CA ALA A 399 -17.78 10.01 -22.75
C ALA A 399 -19.13 10.73 -22.63
N PRO A 400 -19.32 11.99 -23.09
CA PRO A 400 -20.62 12.66 -23.04
C PRO A 400 -21.70 11.94 -23.86
N ALA A 401 -21.35 11.37 -25.02
CA ALA A 401 -22.28 10.65 -25.87
C ALA A 401 -22.81 9.38 -25.17
N TRP A 402 -21.93 8.62 -24.48
CA TRP A 402 -22.30 7.46 -23.67
C TRP A 402 -23.25 7.82 -22.51
N THR A 403 -22.99 8.97 -21.86
CA THR A 403 -23.84 9.45 -20.77
C THR A 403 -25.24 9.81 -21.30
N THR A 404 -25.33 10.49 -22.43
CA THR A 404 -26.60 10.86 -23.08
C THR A 404 -27.39 9.61 -23.51
N GLN A 405 -26.73 8.63 -24.13
CA GLN A 405 -27.36 7.37 -24.50
C GLN A 405 -27.93 6.63 -23.27
N SER A 406 -27.17 6.58 -22.17
CA SER A 406 -27.62 5.95 -20.93
C SER A 406 -28.83 6.64 -20.31
N GLN A 407 -28.98 7.95 -20.52
CA GLN A 407 -30.10 8.75 -20.00
C GLN A 407 -31.33 8.77 -20.91
N THR A 408 -31.13 8.77 -22.22
CA THR A 408 -32.22 8.92 -23.17
C THR A 408 -32.74 7.60 -23.74
N GLY A 409 -31.93 6.51 -23.63
CA GLY A 409 -32.26 5.21 -24.22
C GLY A 409 -32.31 5.19 -25.75
N GLN A 410 -31.92 6.30 -26.41
CA GLN A 410 -31.93 6.39 -27.88
C GLN A 410 -30.68 5.68 -28.44
N PRO A 411 -30.82 4.82 -29.47
CA PRO A 411 -29.69 4.22 -30.14
C PRO A 411 -28.85 5.30 -30.82
N MET A 412 -27.57 5.35 -30.53
CA MET A 412 -26.62 6.24 -31.19
C MET A 412 -25.92 5.47 -32.32
N ASP A 413 -25.67 6.15 -33.42
CA ASP A 413 -24.77 5.63 -34.44
C ASP A 413 -23.33 5.62 -33.88
N GLU A 414 -22.92 4.46 -33.39
CA GLU A 414 -21.61 4.27 -32.77
C GLU A 414 -20.46 4.61 -33.73
N ALA A 415 -20.63 4.35 -35.02
CA ALA A 415 -19.61 4.64 -36.03
C ALA A 415 -19.45 6.14 -36.22
N ALA A 416 -20.56 6.87 -36.33
CA ALA A 416 -20.56 8.33 -36.46
C ALA A 416 -19.98 9.00 -35.19
N ALA A 417 -20.36 8.51 -34.03
CA ALA A 417 -19.82 9.01 -32.74
C ALA A 417 -18.31 8.76 -32.61
N ALA A 418 -17.82 7.58 -32.99
CA ALA A 418 -16.40 7.26 -32.99
C ALA A 418 -15.61 8.16 -33.97
N GLN A 419 -16.12 8.40 -35.16
CA GLN A 419 -15.50 9.30 -36.14
C GLN A 419 -15.45 10.76 -35.63
N LEU A 420 -16.52 11.24 -34.98
CA LEU A 420 -16.56 12.56 -34.37
C LEU A 420 -15.51 12.65 -33.24
N ALA A 421 -15.46 11.67 -32.34
CA ALA A 421 -14.52 11.63 -31.25
C ALA A 421 -13.06 11.63 -31.75
N ALA A 422 -12.76 10.88 -32.82
CA ALA A 422 -11.44 10.85 -33.45
C ALA A 422 -11.04 12.22 -34.02
N ARG A 423 -11.97 12.90 -34.71
CA ARG A 423 -11.72 14.27 -35.23
C ARG A 423 -11.52 15.28 -34.12
N MET A 424 -12.30 15.21 -33.05
CA MET A 424 -12.15 16.08 -31.89
C MET A 424 -10.81 15.84 -31.18
N ALA A 425 -10.40 14.58 -31.04
CA ALA A 425 -9.11 14.22 -30.45
C ALA A 425 -7.94 14.77 -31.26
N GLU A 426 -7.99 14.63 -32.58
CA GLU A 426 -6.94 15.12 -33.49
C GLU A 426 -6.85 16.67 -33.48
N ALA A 427 -7.99 17.34 -33.47
CA ALA A 427 -8.05 18.80 -33.36
C ALA A 427 -7.47 19.25 -32.00
N ARG A 428 -7.85 18.59 -30.92
CA ARG A 428 -7.36 18.90 -29.57
C ARG A 428 -5.88 18.62 -29.41
N LEU A 429 -5.38 17.56 -30.00
CA LEU A 429 -3.95 17.24 -29.99
C LEU A 429 -3.14 18.35 -30.67
N ARG A 430 -3.55 18.79 -31.86
CA ARG A 430 -2.93 19.93 -32.55
C ARG A 430 -2.96 21.21 -31.73
N GLU A 431 -4.10 21.56 -31.19
CA GLU A 431 -4.26 22.71 -30.31
C GLU A 431 -3.29 22.69 -29.11
N LEU A 432 -3.15 21.54 -28.44
CA LEU A 432 -2.24 21.37 -27.31
C LEU A 432 -0.77 21.58 -27.71
N VAL A 433 -0.38 21.11 -28.91
CA VAL A 433 0.97 21.30 -29.45
C VAL A 433 1.21 22.74 -29.90
N GLU A 434 0.26 23.36 -30.64
CA GLU A 434 0.35 24.73 -31.10
C GLU A 434 0.38 25.73 -29.94
N ALA A 435 -0.36 25.45 -28.88
CA ALA A 435 -0.37 26.24 -27.66
C ALA A 435 0.90 26.06 -26.79
N GLY A 436 1.83 25.17 -27.18
CA GLY A 436 3.05 24.88 -26.43
C GLY A 436 2.84 24.07 -25.15
N LEU A 437 1.61 23.57 -24.92
CA LEU A 437 1.29 22.71 -23.78
C LEU A 437 1.94 21.33 -23.91
N LEU A 438 2.20 20.90 -25.14
CA LEU A 438 2.93 19.69 -25.50
C LEU A 438 4.06 20.06 -26.45
N ARG A 439 5.23 19.54 -26.23
CA ARG A 439 6.40 19.73 -27.11
C ARG A 439 6.78 18.43 -27.78
N ALA A 440 7.01 18.45 -29.07
CA ALA A 440 7.54 17.30 -29.78
C ALA A 440 8.98 17.00 -29.33
N ALA A 441 9.26 15.76 -28.95
CA ALA A 441 10.55 15.27 -28.51
C ALA A 441 10.86 13.92 -29.20
N GLY A 442 11.25 13.97 -30.46
CA GLY A 442 11.38 12.78 -31.31
C GLY A 442 10.01 12.13 -31.56
N GLU A 443 9.86 10.87 -31.19
CA GLU A 443 8.60 10.11 -31.29
C GLU A 443 7.64 10.36 -30.12
N TRP A 444 7.98 11.24 -29.16
CA TRP A 444 7.23 11.54 -27.95
C TRP A 444 6.64 12.93 -27.95
N LEU A 445 5.55 13.09 -27.22
CA LEU A 445 5.03 14.38 -26.79
C LEU A 445 5.43 14.58 -25.32
N ARG A 446 6.07 15.69 -25.01
CA ARG A 446 6.70 15.95 -23.73
C ARG A 446 6.07 17.13 -23.01
N VAL A 447 5.86 16.97 -21.71
CA VAL A 447 5.53 18.04 -20.76
C VAL A 447 6.64 18.10 -19.70
N GLU A 448 7.16 19.29 -19.47
CA GLU A 448 8.07 19.56 -18.38
C GLU A 448 7.36 20.40 -17.33
N ALA A 449 7.42 19.94 -16.08
CA ALA A 449 6.95 20.68 -14.92
C ALA A 449 8.15 21.14 -14.09
N VAL A 450 8.17 22.40 -13.68
CA VAL A 450 9.16 22.98 -12.77
C VAL A 450 8.39 23.67 -11.65
N LEU A 451 8.73 23.33 -10.41
CA LEU A 451 8.21 23.95 -9.21
C LEU A 451 9.37 24.69 -8.51
N GLU A 452 9.27 25.99 -8.37
CA GLU A 452 10.28 26.80 -7.71
C GLU A 452 9.62 27.99 -7.00
N GLY A 453 9.95 28.18 -5.71
CA GLY A 453 9.38 29.26 -4.91
C GLY A 453 7.86 29.27 -4.83
N GLY A 454 7.22 28.09 -4.84
CA GLY A 454 5.76 27.95 -4.83
C GLY A 454 5.10 28.15 -6.20
N GLU A 455 5.85 28.53 -7.23
CA GLU A 455 5.33 28.71 -8.57
C GLU A 455 5.52 27.43 -9.41
N LEU A 456 4.41 26.85 -9.87
CA LEU A 456 4.43 25.72 -10.81
C LEU A 456 4.38 26.25 -12.25
N ARG A 457 5.38 25.88 -13.04
CA ARG A 457 5.45 26.13 -14.47
C ARG A 457 5.39 24.84 -15.27
N LEU A 458 4.55 24.80 -16.27
CA LEU A 458 4.37 23.69 -17.21
C LEU A 458 4.82 24.13 -18.60
N ASN A 459 5.90 23.53 -19.11
CA ASN A 459 6.57 23.96 -20.35
C ASN A 459 6.95 25.46 -20.39
N GLY A 460 7.19 26.06 -19.20
CA GLY A 460 7.50 27.47 -19.04
C GLY A 460 6.29 28.38 -18.81
N LEU A 461 5.06 27.90 -19.00
CA LEU A 461 3.81 28.60 -18.68
C LEU A 461 3.50 28.47 -17.19
N THR A 462 2.98 29.50 -16.58
CA THR A 462 2.41 29.40 -15.22
C THR A 462 1.20 28.48 -15.21
N ALA A 463 0.85 27.94 -14.04
CA ALA A 463 -0.33 27.08 -13.89
C ALA A 463 -1.62 27.81 -14.34
N ALA A 464 -1.72 29.12 -14.10
CA ALA A 464 -2.87 29.93 -14.53
C ALA A 464 -2.94 30.07 -16.07
N GLU A 465 -1.83 30.37 -16.72
CA GLU A 465 -1.74 30.43 -18.20
C GLU A 465 -2.05 29.07 -18.83
N PHE A 466 -1.49 27.99 -18.28
CA PHE A 466 -1.77 26.64 -18.73
C PHE A 466 -3.26 26.30 -18.63
N MET A 467 -3.88 26.59 -17.49
CA MET A 467 -5.32 26.35 -17.27
C MET A 467 -6.18 27.22 -18.18
N ALA A 468 -5.80 28.46 -18.45
CA ALA A 468 -6.52 29.34 -19.38
C ALA A 468 -6.55 28.77 -20.80
N VAL A 469 -5.43 28.23 -21.28
CA VAL A 469 -5.35 27.57 -22.60
C VAL A 469 -6.17 26.27 -22.62
N VAL A 470 -6.13 25.48 -21.54
CA VAL A 470 -6.91 24.22 -21.43
C VAL A 470 -8.41 24.49 -21.39
N ALA A 471 -8.83 25.57 -20.72
CA ALA A 471 -10.25 25.92 -20.53
C ALA A 471 -10.90 26.64 -21.72
N SER A 472 -10.06 27.29 -22.55
CA SER A 472 -10.54 28.11 -23.68
C SER A 472 -10.13 27.49 -25.01
N PRO A 473 -10.92 26.56 -25.59
CA PRO A 473 -10.61 25.99 -26.90
C PRO A 473 -10.61 27.14 -27.96
N GLY A 474 -9.42 27.41 -28.54
CA GLY A 474 -9.25 28.42 -29.60
C GLY A 474 -8.64 29.76 -29.18
N ALA A 475 -8.31 29.99 -27.90
CA ALA A 475 -7.55 31.15 -27.48
C ALA A 475 -6.04 30.97 -27.74
N GLN A 476 -5.44 31.68 -28.68
CA GLN A 476 -4.00 31.77 -28.81
C GLN A 476 -3.43 32.45 -27.56
N PRO A 477 -2.33 31.94 -26.96
CA PRO A 477 -1.64 32.65 -25.90
C PRO A 477 -1.14 34.00 -26.44
N ALA A 478 -1.42 35.07 -25.70
CA ALA A 478 -0.87 36.38 -26.00
C ALA A 478 0.66 36.24 -26.02
N SER A 479 1.26 36.43 -27.21
CA SER A 479 2.70 36.46 -27.38
C SER A 479 3.28 37.57 -26.48
N SER A 480 3.95 37.19 -25.40
CA SER A 480 4.76 38.10 -24.61
C SER A 480 5.88 38.64 -25.50
N GLN A 481 5.73 39.91 -25.92
CA GLN A 481 6.80 40.70 -26.48
C GLN A 481 7.81 41.10 -25.40
#